data_1cdcc63f3c4b0af6c426f4e57c25a20d
#
_entry.id   1cdcc63f3c4b0af6c426f4e57c25a20d
#
_cell.length_a   1.000
_cell.length_b   1.000
_cell.length_c   1.000
_cell.angle_alpha   90.00
_cell.angle_beta   90.00
_cell.angle_gamma   90.00
#
_symmetry.space_group_name_H-M   'P 1'
#
loop_
_entity.id
_entity.type
_entity.pdbx_description
1 polymer ?
#
loop_
_entity_poly.entity_id
_entity_poly.type
_entity_poly.pdbx_seq_one_letter_code
_entity_poly.pdbx_strand_id
1 'polypeptide(L)'
;IIVSYNMSEWRTFRSLMKNPKSDVSVLLVTFFLTVIFDLTIAIEVGLLIAMFLFMKRVAETTHVSVVKDEIDLSDDGEIHHDEEVLSLPKGVEVYEIDGPFFFGVASKFDDIMHNMGDKPKIRIIRMRKVPFMDSTGLHNLENLFRLSQAEHIHMILSGVNEHVRRV
;
A
#
# COMPACT_ATOMS: atom_id res chain seq x y z
N ILE A 1 -28.43 -37.04 8.92
CA ILE A 1 -29.01 -35.86 8.26
C ILE A 1 -29.13 -34.69 9.25
N ILE A 2 -29.75 -34.84 10.44
CA ILE A 2 -29.91 -33.73 11.40
C ILE A 2 -28.54 -33.26 11.94
N VAL A 3 -27.62 -34.17 12.25
CA VAL A 3 -26.28 -33.84 12.70
C VAL A 3 -25.48 -33.09 11.62
N SER A 4 -25.54 -33.56 10.39
CA SER A 4 -24.87 -32.88 9.24
C SER A 4 -25.43 -31.46 9.02
N TYR A 5 -26.72 -31.26 9.17
CA TYR A 5 -27.35 -29.95 9.08
C TYR A 5 -26.90 -29.00 10.19
N ASN A 6 -26.83 -29.49 11.45
CA ASN A 6 -26.35 -28.69 12.57
C ASN A 6 -24.86 -28.36 12.47
N MET A 7 -24.04 -29.25 11.88
CA MET A 7 -22.60 -29.03 11.65
C MET A 7 -22.31 -28.12 10.47
N SER A 8 -23.26 -27.89 9.58
CA SER A 8 -23.03 -27.05 8.37
C SER A 8 -22.95 -25.55 8.67
N GLU A 9 -23.28 -25.13 9.89
CA GLU A 9 -23.20 -23.72 10.34
C GLU A 9 -23.67 -22.70 9.29
N TRP A 10 -24.80 -22.96 8.67
CA TRP A 10 -25.34 -22.16 7.56
C TRP A 10 -25.42 -20.65 7.86
N ARG A 11 -25.63 -20.28 9.13
CA ARG A 11 -25.65 -18.88 9.56
C ARG A 11 -24.27 -18.25 9.47
N THR A 12 -23.24 -18.97 9.88
CA THR A 12 -21.82 -18.55 9.80
C THR A 12 -21.41 -18.38 8.34
N PHE A 13 -21.74 -19.37 7.49
CA PHE A 13 -21.47 -19.28 6.05
C PHE A 13 -22.11 -18.03 5.42
N ARG A 14 -23.38 -17.76 5.72
CA ARG A 14 -24.07 -16.56 5.21
C ARG A 14 -23.48 -15.25 5.73
N SER A 15 -22.95 -15.22 6.97
CA SER A 15 -22.27 -14.04 7.50
C SER A 15 -20.91 -13.81 6.82
N LEU A 16 -20.17 -14.88 6.54
CA LEU A 16 -18.89 -14.81 5.82
C LEU A 16 -19.05 -14.28 4.39
N MET A 17 -20.16 -14.55 3.73
CA MET A 17 -20.47 -14.00 2.39
C MET A 17 -20.66 -12.48 2.38
N LYS A 18 -20.78 -11.83 3.54
CA LYS A 18 -20.83 -10.36 3.66
C LYS A 18 -19.45 -9.72 3.83
N ASN A 19 -18.40 -10.51 4.00
CA ASN A 19 -17.04 -10.06 4.12
C ASN A 19 -16.52 -9.43 2.80
N PRO A 20 -15.35 -8.78 2.81
CA PRO A 20 -14.74 -8.25 1.61
C PRO A 20 -14.67 -9.28 0.48
N LYS A 21 -14.90 -8.86 -0.75
CA LYS A 21 -14.97 -9.75 -1.93
C LYS A 21 -13.75 -10.66 -2.09
N SER A 22 -12.57 -10.21 -1.64
CA SER A 22 -11.34 -11.02 -1.63
C SER A 22 -11.47 -12.26 -0.75
N ASP A 23 -11.98 -12.10 0.45
CA ASP A 23 -12.08 -13.18 1.44
C ASP A 23 -13.17 -14.18 1.02
N VAL A 24 -14.27 -13.67 0.47
CA VAL A 24 -15.33 -14.50 -0.13
C VAL A 24 -14.79 -15.31 -1.31
N SER A 25 -13.93 -14.74 -2.14
CA SER A 25 -13.32 -15.46 -3.27
C SER A 25 -12.45 -16.62 -2.80
N VAL A 26 -11.63 -16.42 -1.76
CA VAL A 26 -10.82 -17.50 -1.17
C VAL A 26 -11.72 -18.61 -0.65
N LEU A 27 -12.75 -18.26 0.12
CA LEU A 27 -13.70 -19.21 0.70
C LEU A 27 -14.37 -20.07 -0.39
N LEU A 28 -14.89 -19.43 -1.45
CA LEU A 28 -15.56 -20.17 -2.53
C LEU A 28 -14.60 -21.06 -3.30
N VAL A 29 -13.41 -20.56 -3.67
CA VAL A 29 -12.41 -21.37 -4.39
C VAL A 29 -11.98 -22.56 -3.56
N THR A 30 -11.67 -22.35 -2.26
CA THR A 30 -11.27 -23.44 -1.36
C THR A 30 -12.39 -24.45 -1.19
N PHE A 31 -13.62 -24.01 -1.05
CA PHE A 31 -14.80 -24.88 -0.94
C PHE A 31 -14.96 -25.75 -2.19
N PHE A 32 -14.94 -25.18 -3.39
CA PHE A 32 -15.07 -25.95 -4.62
C PHE A 32 -13.90 -26.92 -4.84
N LEU A 33 -12.67 -26.50 -4.52
CA LEU A 33 -11.51 -27.39 -4.60
C LEU A 33 -11.63 -28.58 -3.64
N THR A 34 -12.15 -28.37 -2.44
CA THR A 34 -12.37 -29.45 -1.47
C THR A 34 -13.41 -30.44 -1.96
N VAL A 35 -14.43 -29.99 -2.69
CA VAL A 35 -15.50 -30.86 -3.21
C VAL A 35 -15.04 -31.62 -4.47
N ILE A 36 -14.25 -31.02 -5.34
CA ILE A 36 -13.86 -31.58 -6.65
C ILE A 36 -12.61 -32.45 -6.54
N PHE A 37 -11.63 -32.04 -5.72
CA PHE A 37 -10.35 -32.73 -5.56
C PHE A 37 -10.28 -33.36 -4.17
N ASP A 38 -9.46 -32.80 -3.32
CA ASP A 38 -9.34 -33.21 -1.92
C ASP A 38 -8.99 -32.01 -1.02
N LEU A 39 -8.99 -32.27 0.29
CA LEU A 39 -8.72 -31.25 1.30
C LEU A 39 -7.27 -30.71 1.19
N THR A 40 -6.31 -31.53 0.85
CA THR A 40 -4.88 -31.15 0.78
C THR A 40 -4.65 -30.11 -0.30
N ILE A 41 -5.13 -30.39 -1.51
CA ILE A 41 -5.03 -29.45 -2.65
C ILE A 41 -5.79 -28.16 -2.36
N ALA A 42 -6.97 -28.27 -1.74
CA ALA A 42 -7.76 -27.11 -1.37
C ALA A 42 -7.03 -26.18 -0.39
N ILE A 43 -6.34 -26.73 0.60
CA ILE A 43 -5.56 -25.96 1.59
C ILE A 43 -4.36 -25.30 0.90
N GLU A 44 -3.60 -26.04 0.08
CA GLU A 44 -2.43 -25.48 -0.60
C GLU A 44 -2.79 -24.30 -1.51
N VAL A 45 -3.76 -24.50 -2.39
CA VAL A 45 -4.21 -23.45 -3.33
C VAL A 45 -4.88 -22.31 -2.58
N GLY A 46 -5.73 -22.60 -1.58
CA GLY A 46 -6.39 -21.59 -0.76
C GLY A 46 -5.41 -20.71 0.00
N LEU A 47 -4.35 -21.31 0.56
CA LEU A 47 -3.29 -20.58 1.26
C LEU A 47 -2.52 -19.64 0.30
N LEU A 48 -2.18 -20.12 -0.88
CA LEU A 48 -1.49 -19.31 -1.89
C LEU A 48 -2.33 -18.11 -2.33
N ILE A 49 -3.62 -18.33 -2.61
CA ILE A 49 -4.53 -17.25 -3.00
C ILE A 49 -4.69 -16.24 -1.84
N ALA A 50 -4.89 -16.72 -0.61
CA ALA A 50 -5.02 -15.88 0.56
C ALA A 50 -3.77 -15.01 0.79
N MET A 51 -2.57 -15.61 0.65
CA MET A 51 -1.30 -14.89 0.77
C MET A 51 -1.19 -13.80 -0.30
N PHE A 52 -1.56 -14.10 -1.55
CA PHE A 52 -1.48 -13.14 -2.66
C PHE A 52 -2.45 -11.96 -2.46
N LEU A 53 -3.67 -12.25 -2.04
CA LEU A 53 -4.68 -11.20 -1.75
C LEU A 53 -4.31 -10.38 -0.52
N PHE A 54 -3.73 -11.00 0.50
CA PHE A 54 -3.18 -10.28 1.65
C PHE A 54 -2.07 -9.32 1.23
N MET A 55 -1.11 -9.81 0.43
CA MET A 55 -0.01 -8.98 -0.08
C MET A 55 -0.52 -7.79 -0.90
N LYS A 56 -1.52 -8.01 -1.78
CA LYS A 56 -2.18 -6.95 -2.53
C LYS A 56 -2.83 -5.93 -1.59
N ARG A 57 -3.58 -6.38 -0.58
CA ARG A 57 -4.23 -5.49 0.40
C ARG A 57 -3.21 -4.63 1.16
N VAL A 58 -2.10 -5.22 1.59
CA VAL A 58 -1.02 -4.48 2.28
C VAL A 58 -0.39 -3.45 1.34
N ALA A 59 -0.18 -3.77 0.05
CA ALA A 59 0.32 -2.82 -0.94
C ALA A 59 -0.66 -1.65 -1.20
N GLU A 60 -1.95 -1.90 -1.12
CA GLU A 60 -2.98 -0.87 -1.29
C GLU A 60 -3.12 0.07 -0.08
N THR A 61 -2.70 -0.36 1.12
CA THR A 61 -2.76 0.48 2.33
C THR A 61 -1.63 1.51 2.40
N THR A 62 -0.60 1.39 1.58
CA THR A 62 0.46 2.40 1.53
C THR A 62 0.03 3.58 0.67
N HIS A 63 -0.01 4.75 1.27
CA HIS A 63 -0.31 6.00 0.61
C HIS A 63 0.95 6.84 0.47
N VAL A 64 1.14 7.42 -0.71
CA VAL A 64 2.14 8.47 -0.96
C VAL A 64 1.36 9.73 -1.22
N SER A 65 1.46 10.69 -0.33
CA SER A 65 0.83 12.00 -0.48
C SER A 65 1.88 13.06 -0.79
N VAL A 66 1.49 14.00 -1.65
CA VAL A 66 2.29 15.20 -1.92
C VAL A 66 1.73 16.31 -1.07
N VAL A 67 2.55 16.83 -0.19
CA VAL A 67 2.18 18.01 0.59
C VAL A 67 2.32 19.21 -0.32
N LYS A 68 1.19 19.70 -0.87
CA LYS A 68 1.12 20.92 -1.67
C LYS A 68 0.67 22.10 -0.81
N ASP A 69 1.10 23.29 -1.20
CA ASP A 69 0.75 24.55 -0.55
C ASP A 69 -0.72 24.98 -0.82
N GLU A 70 -1.41 24.34 -1.77
CA GLU A 70 -2.81 24.63 -2.13
C GLU A 70 -3.75 23.56 -1.57
N ILE A 71 -4.71 24.02 -0.79
CA ILE A 71 -5.90 23.27 -0.41
C ILE A 71 -6.71 23.09 -1.71
N ASP A 72 -6.57 21.96 -2.37
CA ASP A 72 -7.45 21.58 -3.47
C ASP A 72 -8.81 21.21 -2.86
N LEU A 73 -9.73 22.19 -2.85
CA LEU A 73 -11.10 22.07 -2.32
C LEU A 73 -12.01 21.21 -3.22
N SER A 74 -11.45 20.44 -4.15
CA SER A 74 -12.21 19.77 -5.20
C SER A 74 -12.11 18.24 -5.19
N ASP A 75 -12.07 17.59 -4.01
CA ASP A 75 -12.50 16.19 -3.99
C ASP A 75 -13.09 15.79 -2.61
N ASP A 76 -14.37 15.41 -2.67
CA ASP A 76 -15.20 14.70 -1.72
C ASP A 76 -14.79 14.66 -0.21
N GLY A 77 -15.09 15.73 0.51
CA GLY A 77 -15.83 15.66 1.79
C GLY A 77 -15.17 15.04 3.02
N GLU A 78 -13.99 14.47 2.97
CA GLU A 78 -13.29 13.95 4.16
C GLU A 78 -12.08 14.83 4.50
N ILE A 79 -12.33 15.77 5.41
CA ILE A 79 -11.30 16.61 6.02
C ILE A 79 -10.46 15.70 6.92
N HIS A 80 -9.31 15.22 6.43
CA HIS A 80 -8.29 14.64 7.29
C HIS A 80 -7.68 15.77 8.15
N HIS A 81 -8.10 15.87 9.39
CA HIS A 81 -7.77 16.92 10.36
C HIS A 81 -6.30 16.95 10.83
N ASP A 82 -5.37 16.19 10.23
CA ASP A 82 -3.96 16.10 10.66
C ASP A 82 -2.95 16.58 9.60
N GLU A 83 -3.37 17.20 8.51
CA GLU A 83 -2.43 17.80 7.56
C GLU A 83 -2.00 19.18 8.06
N GLU A 84 -0.79 19.25 8.63
CA GLU A 84 -0.09 20.50 8.83
C GLU A 84 0.01 21.22 7.49
N VAL A 85 -0.72 22.31 7.32
CA VAL A 85 -0.59 23.23 6.19
C VAL A 85 0.80 23.86 6.28
N LEU A 86 1.78 23.23 5.66
CA LEU A 86 3.14 23.72 5.58
C LEU A 86 3.22 24.70 4.40
N SER A 87 3.44 25.97 4.71
CA SER A 87 3.80 26.95 3.68
C SER A 87 5.16 26.61 3.11
N LEU A 88 5.20 26.02 1.93
CA LEU A 88 6.42 25.56 1.28
C LEU A 88 7.03 26.68 0.42
N PRO A 89 8.36 26.92 0.50
CA PRO A 89 9.04 27.84 -0.41
C PRO A 89 8.94 27.38 -1.86
N LYS A 90 8.86 28.32 -2.80
CA LYS A 90 8.84 27.98 -4.24
C LYS A 90 10.04 27.11 -4.63
N GLY A 91 9.77 25.98 -5.29
CA GLY A 91 10.78 25.02 -5.73
C GLY A 91 11.14 23.95 -4.69
N VAL A 92 10.38 23.83 -3.61
CA VAL A 92 10.47 22.72 -2.64
C VAL A 92 9.24 21.86 -2.77
N GLU A 93 9.45 20.56 -2.90
CA GLU A 93 8.38 19.53 -2.87
C GLU A 93 8.57 18.62 -1.67
N VAL A 94 7.48 18.28 -1.00
CA VAL A 94 7.48 17.38 0.14
C VAL A 94 6.56 16.20 -0.15
N TYR A 95 7.11 15.01 -0.06
CA TYR A 95 6.40 13.74 -0.19
C TYR A 95 6.32 13.05 1.16
N GLU A 96 5.16 12.67 1.59
CA GLU A 96 4.99 11.85 2.77
C GLU A 96 4.61 10.43 2.36
N ILE A 97 5.38 9.46 2.86
CA ILE A 97 5.10 8.04 2.67
C ILE A 97 4.45 7.54 3.96
N ASP A 98 3.21 7.06 3.85
CA ASP A 98 2.45 6.48 4.94
C ASP A 98 2.21 4.99 4.67
N GLY A 99 2.85 4.15 5.47
CA GLY A 99 2.78 2.71 5.36
C GLY A 99 4.11 2.05 4.97
N PRO A 100 4.13 0.71 4.84
CA PRO A 100 5.31 -0.06 4.52
C PRO A 100 5.84 0.24 3.10
N PHE A 101 7.14 0.49 2.99
CA PHE A 101 7.78 0.87 1.74
C PHE A 101 8.42 -0.34 1.04
N PHE A 102 7.66 -0.96 0.12
CA PHE A 102 8.08 -2.14 -0.63
C PHE A 102 7.55 -2.10 -2.08
N PHE A 103 7.68 -3.18 -2.85
CA PHE A 103 7.48 -3.27 -4.29
C PHE A 103 6.25 -2.53 -4.86
N GLY A 104 5.13 -2.46 -4.13
CA GLY A 104 3.88 -1.82 -4.61
C GLY A 104 3.89 -0.29 -4.57
N VAL A 105 4.85 0.33 -3.90
CA VAL A 105 4.90 1.80 -3.71
C VAL A 105 5.69 2.49 -4.81
N ALA A 106 6.63 1.78 -5.44
CA ALA A 106 7.49 2.34 -6.48
C ALA A 106 6.71 2.88 -7.68
N SER A 107 5.75 2.11 -8.17
CA SER A 107 4.91 2.54 -9.29
C SER A 107 4.07 3.77 -8.96
N LYS A 108 3.58 3.87 -7.73
CA LYS A 108 2.85 5.06 -7.27
C LYS A 108 3.76 6.30 -7.21
N PHE A 109 5.02 6.11 -6.86
CA PHE A 109 6.01 7.19 -6.83
C PHE A 109 6.32 7.69 -8.24
N ASP A 110 6.54 6.78 -9.18
CA ASP A 110 6.81 7.10 -10.58
C ASP A 110 5.63 7.85 -11.21
N ASP A 111 4.41 7.40 -10.97
CA ASP A 111 3.18 8.04 -11.47
C ASP A 111 3.03 9.49 -10.94
N ILE A 112 3.32 9.72 -9.66
CA ILE A 112 3.25 11.04 -9.05
C ILE A 112 4.32 11.95 -9.66
N MET A 113 5.53 11.44 -9.87
CA MET A 113 6.66 12.20 -10.40
C MET A 113 6.51 12.59 -11.86
N HIS A 114 5.89 11.72 -12.68
CA HIS A 114 5.66 12.02 -14.10
C HIS A 114 4.55 13.05 -14.33
N ASN A 115 3.64 13.22 -13.38
CA ASN A 115 2.51 14.14 -13.51
C ASN A 115 2.78 15.56 -12.98
N MET A 116 3.99 15.86 -12.50
CA MET A 116 4.34 17.19 -12.00
C MET A 116 5.03 18.03 -13.09
N GLY A 117 4.43 19.19 -13.40
CA GLY A 117 4.85 20.06 -14.50
C GLY A 117 6.15 20.82 -14.27
N ASP A 118 6.46 21.28 -13.07
CA ASP A 118 7.64 22.09 -12.75
C ASP A 118 8.67 21.28 -11.96
N LYS A 119 9.95 21.33 -12.38
CA LYS A 119 11.05 20.63 -11.69
C LYS A 119 11.38 21.35 -10.38
N PRO A 120 11.29 20.68 -9.22
CA PRO A 120 11.68 21.28 -7.96
C PRO A 120 13.21 21.43 -7.88
N LYS A 121 13.67 22.32 -7.02
CA LYS A 121 15.10 22.41 -6.65
C LYS A 121 15.45 21.47 -5.51
N ILE A 122 14.49 21.24 -4.61
CA ILE A 122 14.65 20.43 -3.41
C ILE A 122 13.45 19.48 -3.32
N ARG A 123 13.74 18.20 -3.08
CA ARG A 123 12.76 17.14 -2.85
C ARG A 123 12.96 16.54 -1.47
N ILE A 124 11.96 16.67 -0.62
CA ILE A 124 11.98 16.14 0.75
C ILE A 124 11.06 14.93 0.80
N ILE A 125 11.61 13.78 1.21
CA ILE A 125 10.83 12.55 1.41
C ILE A 125 10.72 12.30 2.90
N ARG A 126 9.51 12.43 3.43
CA ARG A 126 9.18 12.16 4.82
C ARG A 126 8.87 10.67 5.00
N MET A 127 9.69 9.99 5.80
CA MET A 127 9.59 8.55 6.06
C MET A 127 9.16 8.24 7.51
N ARG A 128 8.65 9.24 8.22
CA ARG A 128 8.27 9.11 9.64
C ARG A 128 7.24 8.00 9.88
N LYS A 129 6.30 7.83 8.93
CA LYS A 129 5.23 6.85 8.99
C LYS A 129 5.57 5.52 8.28
N VAL A 130 6.83 5.33 7.86
CA VAL A 130 7.29 4.08 7.23
C VAL A 130 7.75 3.12 8.32
N PRO A 131 7.01 2.03 8.61
CA PRO A 131 7.37 1.09 9.67
C PRO A 131 8.55 0.20 9.28
N PHE A 132 8.65 -0.20 8.02
CA PHE A 132 9.76 -0.99 7.48
C PHE A 132 9.91 -0.77 5.97
N MET A 133 11.08 -1.12 5.44
CA MET A 133 11.44 -1.08 4.04
C MET A 133 12.13 -2.40 3.67
N ASP A 134 11.86 -2.94 2.49
CA ASP A 134 12.56 -4.11 1.94
C ASP A 134 13.63 -3.70 0.92
N SER A 135 14.38 -4.68 0.41
CA SER A 135 15.42 -4.43 -0.60
C SER A 135 14.87 -3.82 -1.90
N THR A 136 13.61 -4.11 -2.24
CA THR A 136 12.96 -3.51 -3.41
C THR A 136 12.64 -2.04 -3.16
N GLY A 137 12.14 -1.70 -1.97
CA GLY A 137 11.94 -0.32 -1.54
C GLY A 137 13.24 0.47 -1.55
N LEU A 138 14.33 -0.09 -1.03
CA LEU A 138 15.66 0.54 -1.08
C LEU A 138 16.10 0.80 -2.52
N HIS A 139 16.00 -0.21 -3.39
CA HIS A 139 16.36 -0.04 -4.81
C HIS A 139 15.58 1.08 -5.50
N ASN A 140 14.28 1.19 -5.21
CA ASN A 140 13.44 2.26 -5.75
C ASN A 140 13.85 3.64 -5.22
N LEU A 141 14.19 3.72 -3.93
CA LEU A 141 14.71 4.95 -3.34
C LEU A 141 16.06 5.36 -3.96
N GLU A 142 16.96 4.40 -4.23
CA GLU A 142 18.21 4.65 -4.94
C GLU A 142 17.98 5.13 -6.38
N ASN A 143 17.04 4.53 -7.10
CA ASN A 143 16.68 4.97 -8.44
C ASN A 143 16.14 6.41 -8.43
N LEU A 144 15.26 6.72 -7.49
CA LEU A 144 14.76 8.08 -7.29
C LEU A 144 15.89 9.07 -6.99
N PHE A 145 16.85 8.69 -6.17
CA PHE A 145 18.02 9.51 -5.86
C PHE A 145 18.87 9.77 -7.11
N ARG A 146 19.14 8.74 -7.92
CA ARG A 146 19.89 8.87 -9.18
C ARG A 146 19.17 9.78 -10.17
N LEU A 147 17.85 9.63 -10.32
CA LEU A 147 17.03 10.51 -11.17
C LEU A 147 17.07 11.95 -10.67
N SER A 148 16.92 12.16 -9.37
CA SER A 148 17.00 13.50 -8.77
C SER A 148 18.37 14.14 -9.00
N GLN A 149 19.45 13.38 -8.89
CA GLN A 149 20.80 13.87 -9.20
C GLN A 149 20.96 14.25 -10.68
N ALA A 150 20.45 13.42 -11.59
CA ALA A 150 20.52 13.69 -13.04
C ALA A 150 19.77 14.98 -13.42
N GLU A 151 18.73 15.31 -12.67
CA GLU A 151 17.94 16.53 -12.86
C GLU A 151 18.41 17.72 -12.02
N HIS A 152 19.52 17.60 -11.30
CA HIS A 152 20.06 18.61 -10.38
C HIS A 152 19.12 18.98 -9.23
N ILE A 153 18.31 18.02 -8.76
CA ILE A 153 17.39 18.17 -7.64
C ILE A 153 18.06 17.65 -6.36
N HIS A 154 18.10 18.47 -5.32
CA HIS A 154 18.60 18.04 -4.01
C HIS A 154 17.56 17.20 -3.30
N MET A 155 17.87 15.93 -3.02
CA MET A 155 17.00 15.01 -2.30
C MET A 155 17.36 14.96 -0.81
N ILE A 156 16.36 15.08 0.06
CA ILE A 156 16.50 15.02 1.51
C ILE A 156 15.57 13.95 2.05
N LEU A 157 16.11 13.02 2.84
CA LEU A 157 15.29 12.05 3.59
C LEU A 157 15.05 12.58 5.01
N SER A 158 13.80 12.62 5.43
CA SER A 158 13.40 13.12 6.73
C SER A 158 12.62 12.07 7.52
N GLY A 159 12.86 11.98 8.84
CA GLY A 159 12.12 11.09 9.73
C GLY A 159 12.43 9.60 9.53
N VAL A 160 13.62 9.25 9.04
CA VAL A 160 14.05 7.84 8.87
C VAL A 160 14.16 7.17 10.22
N ASN A 161 13.39 6.11 10.47
CA ASN A 161 13.46 5.35 11.71
C ASN A 161 14.62 4.34 11.70
N GLU A 162 14.91 3.75 12.87
CA GLU A 162 16.03 2.82 13.05
C GLU A 162 15.94 1.56 12.19
N HIS A 163 14.70 1.04 11.95
CA HIS A 163 14.50 -0.15 11.11
C HIS A 163 14.79 0.14 9.64
N VAL A 164 14.34 1.27 9.13
CA VAL A 164 14.58 1.71 7.75
C VAL A 164 16.06 2.06 7.54
N ARG A 165 16.74 2.60 8.57
CA ARG A 165 18.15 2.99 8.49
C ARG A 165 19.10 1.81 8.38
N ARG A 166 18.67 0.61 8.81
CA ARG A 166 19.50 -0.62 8.79
C ARG A 166 19.47 -1.37 7.47
N VAL A 167 18.56 -1.02 6.59
CA VAL A 167 18.46 -1.58 5.24
C VAL A 167 19.40 -0.83 4.29
#